data_e61c896b9f4f78ba34284d146ff18d9e
#
_entry.id   e61c896b9f4f78ba34284d146ff18d9e
#
_cell.length_a   1.000
_cell.length_b   1.000
_cell.length_c   1.000
_cell.angle_alpha   90.00
_cell.angle_beta   90.00
_cell.angle_gamma   90.00
#
_symmetry.space_group_name_H-M   'P 1'
#
loop_
_entity.id
_entity.type
_entity.pdbx_description
1 polymer ?
#
loop_
_entity_poly.entity_id
_entity_poly.type
_entity_poly.pdbx_seq_one_letter_code
_entity_poly.pdbx_strand_id
1 'polypeptide(L)'
;VDESHLFKNLEYQTRHTRVAGLGSASSDRAFNLLTAIRTLQKNTPNGELGASLYSGTPISNSLVELFLLQKYLIPKTLENRGIQNFDSWASIFAKKTIEFETNMVNNIVARERFRYFVNIPELVSMYCNIAHIMTGNRMGMDRPVKNEVLLLNEQSPIQRRFYKKLAKFLNSGDQLMLNLGSPVSNNEKAFTG
;
A
#
# COMPACT_ATOMS: atom_id res chain seq x y z
N VAL A 1 -15.72 -0.18 -11.78
CA VAL A 1 -14.89 -1.18 -11.06
C VAL A 1 -15.11 -0.96 -9.58
N ASP A 2 -15.72 -1.96 -8.95
CA ASP A 2 -15.89 -1.98 -7.49
C ASP A 2 -14.63 -2.53 -6.80
N GLU A 3 -14.45 -2.17 -5.52
CA GLU A 3 -13.27 -2.53 -4.71
C GLU A 3 -11.95 -2.24 -5.44
N SER A 4 -11.85 -1.05 -6.01
CA SER A 4 -10.71 -0.65 -6.84
C SER A 4 -9.37 -0.67 -6.10
N HIS A 5 -9.37 -0.66 -4.77
CA HIS A 5 -8.16 -0.84 -3.97
C HIS A 5 -7.46 -2.20 -4.19
N LEU A 6 -8.15 -3.21 -4.74
CA LEU A 6 -7.56 -4.49 -5.13
C LEU A 6 -6.59 -4.37 -6.33
N PHE A 7 -6.62 -3.27 -7.06
CA PHE A 7 -5.80 -2.99 -8.23
C PHE A 7 -4.66 -1.98 -7.96
N LYS A 8 -4.37 -1.71 -6.71
CA LYS A 8 -3.34 -0.75 -6.29
C LYS A 8 -1.90 -1.21 -6.56
N ASN A 9 -1.66 -2.49 -6.82
CA ASN A 9 -0.33 -3.04 -7.08
C ASN A 9 0.02 -2.96 -8.58
N LEU A 10 -0.18 -1.80 -9.18
CA LEU A 10 0.27 -1.54 -10.55
C LEU A 10 1.76 -1.21 -10.54
N GLU A 11 2.48 -1.78 -11.50
CA GLU A 11 3.92 -1.53 -11.65
C GLU A 11 4.21 -0.06 -11.96
N TYR A 12 5.24 0.45 -11.32
CA TYR A 12 5.82 1.76 -11.58
C TYR A 12 7.33 1.73 -11.32
N GLN A 13 8.05 2.58 -12.02
CA GLN A 13 9.49 2.70 -11.83
C GLN A 13 9.80 3.84 -10.86
N THR A 14 10.80 3.62 -10.00
CA THR A 14 11.30 4.63 -9.07
C THR A 14 12.79 4.45 -8.80
N ARG A 15 13.51 5.55 -8.61
CA ARG A 15 14.90 5.56 -8.15
C ARG A 15 15.03 5.41 -6.63
N HIS A 16 13.92 5.49 -5.92
CA HIS A 16 13.86 5.45 -4.45
C HIS A 16 13.86 4.00 -3.91
N THR A 17 14.85 3.20 -4.28
CA THR A 17 14.93 1.77 -3.94
C THR A 17 15.07 1.47 -2.44
N ARG A 18 15.51 2.45 -1.64
CA ARG A 18 15.70 2.32 -0.18
C ARG A 18 14.57 2.89 0.65
N VAL A 19 13.56 3.49 0.03
CA VAL A 19 12.43 4.09 0.75
C VAL A 19 11.42 3.00 1.09
N ALA A 20 11.15 2.84 2.38
CA ALA A 20 10.21 1.83 2.86
C ALA A 20 8.77 2.16 2.43
N GLY A 21 8.00 1.12 2.07
CA GLY A 21 6.62 1.28 1.57
C GLY A 21 6.50 1.54 0.07
N LEU A 22 7.62 1.66 -0.65
CA LEU A 22 7.64 1.65 -2.10
C LEU A 22 7.87 0.21 -2.57
N GLY A 23 6.81 -0.56 -2.69
CA GLY A 23 6.86 -1.91 -3.24
C GLY A 23 6.88 -1.88 -4.76
N SER A 24 7.72 -2.72 -5.37
CA SER A 24 7.70 -2.99 -6.82
C SER A 24 6.79 -4.17 -7.19
N ALA A 25 5.85 -4.52 -6.31
CA ALA A 25 4.96 -5.64 -6.57
C ALA A 25 4.09 -5.34 -7.80
N SER A 26 4.33 -6.06 -8.88
CA SER A 26 3.47 -6.05 -10.06
C SER A 26 2.34 -7.06 -9.90
N SER A 27 1.16 -6.70 -10.35
CA SER A 27 -0.01 -7.57 -10.37
C SER A 27 -0.60 -7.60 -11.78
N ASP A 28 -0.66 -8.79 -12.38
CA ASP A 28 -1.29 -8.98 -13.69
C ASP A 28 -2.71 -8.42 -13.73
N ARG A 29 -3.44 -8.55 -12.62
CA ARG A 29 -4.78 -8.00 -12.48
C ARG A 29 -4.78 -6.47 -12.62
N ALA A 30 -3.85 -5.77 -11.98
CA ALA A 30 -3.73 -4.32 -12.07
C ALA A 30 -3.30 -3.90 -13.50
N PHE A 31 -2.39 -4.62 -14.12
CA PHE A 31 -1.96 -4.38 -15.49
C PHE A 31 -3.11 -4.59 -16.49
N ASN A 32 -3.87 -5.67 -16.35
CA ASN A 32 -5.03 -5.95 -17.20
C ASN A 32 -6.10 -4.84 -17.07
N LEU A 33 -6.37 -4.37 -15.85
CA LEU A 33 -7.27 -3.24 -15.64
C LEU A 33 -6.76 -1.96 -16.32
N LEU A 34 -5.46 -1.66 -16.19
CA LEU A 34 -4.87 -0.51 -16.85
C LEU A 34 -5.05 -0.59 -18.37
N THR A 35 -4.79 -1.75 -18.96
CA THR A 35 -4.92 -1.99 -20.40
C THR A 35 -6.37 -1.79 -20.87
N ALA A 36 -7.34 -2.32 -20.11
CA ALA A 36 -8.76 -2.12 -20.38
C ALA A 36 -9.16 -0.63 -20.32
N ILE A 37 -8.75 0.07 -19.25
CA ILE A 37 -9.02 1.51 -19.10
C ILE A 37 -8.37 2.30 -20.23
N ARG A 38 -7.13 2.02 -20.62
CA ARG A 38 -6.45 2.67 -21.75
C ARG A 38 -7.20 2.48 -23.07
N THR A 39 -7.76 1.29 -23.28
CA THR A 39 -8.58 1.02 -24.47
C THR A 39 -9.84 1.88 -24.50
N LEU A 40 -10.51 2.03 -23.35
CA LEU A 40 -11.69 2.89 -23.24
C LEU A 40 -11.33 4.37 -23.42
N GLN A 41 -10.23 4.81 -22.82
CA GLN A 41 -9.75 6.19 -22.90
C GLN A 41 -9.43 6.66 -24.32
N LYS A 42 -9.05 5.75 -25.23
CA LYS A 42 -8.85 6.09 -26.65
C LYS A 42 -10.11 6.66 -27.33
N ASN A 43 -11.27 6.29 -26.82
CA ASN A 43 -12.56 6.71 -27.34
C ASN A 43 -13.14 7.93 -26.60
N THR A 44 -12.44 8.46 -25.61
CA THR A 44 -12.84 9.68 -24.90
C THR A 44 -12.22 10.92 -25.53
N PRO A 45 -12.90 12.09 -25.52
CA PRO A 45 -12.41 13.30 -26.18
C PRO A 45 -11.00 13.73 -25.74
N ASN A 46 -10.71 13.57 -24.44
CA ASN A 46 -9.45 14.01 -23.84
C ASN A 46 -8.43 12.87 -23.64
N GLY A 47 -8.76 11.62 -23.97
CA GLY A 47 -7.92 10.47 -23.68
C GLY A 47 -7.79 10.17 -22.18
N GLU A 48 -8.76 10.59 -21.38
CA GLU A 48 -8.79 10.45 -19.92
C GLU A 48 -10.11 9.87 -19.42
N LEU A 49 -10.17 9.54 -18.12
CA LEU A 49 -11.32 8.90 -17.48
C LEU A 49 -11.64 7.52 -18.09
N GLY A 50 -12.80 7.34 -18.69
CA GLY A 50 -13.18 6.07 -19.34
C GLY A 50 -13.61 4.95 -18.39
N ALA A 51 -13.43 5.12 -17.09
CA ALA A 51 -13.84 4.17 -16.06
C ALA A 51 -14.18 4.90 -14.75
N SER A 52 -15.11 4.31 -13.99
CA SER A 52 -15.39 4.71 -12.60
C SER A 52 -14.83 3.66 -11.65
N LEU A 53 -14.05 4.13 -10.67
CA LEU A 53 -13.42 3.32 -9.64
C LEU A 53 -14.10 3.60 -8.30
N TYR A 54 -14.62 2.56 -7.66
CA TYR A 54 -15.28 2.66 -6.35
C TYR A 54 -14.43 1.97 -5.29
N SER A 55 -14.26 2.60 -4.14
CA SER A 55 -13.58 2.01 -2.99
C SER A 55 -13.93 2.78 -1.71
N GLY A 56 -14.07 2.06 -0.60
CA GLY A 56 -14.14 2.65 0.74
C GLY A 56 -12.77 3.09 1.27
N THR A 57 -11.67 2.60 0.69
CA THR A 57 -10.29 2.87 1.14
C THR A 57 -9.37 3.14 -0.05
N PRO A 58 -9.54 4.27 -0.76
CA PRO A 58 -8.77 4.56 -1.97
C PRO A 58 -7.27 4.72 -1.71
N ILE A 59 -6.91 5.18 -0.51
CA ILE A 59 -5.53 5.34 -0.05
C ILE A 59 -5.43 4.70 1.33
N SER A 60 -4.67 3.64 1.47
CA SER A 60 -4.56 2.89 2.74
C SER A 60 -3.15 2.92 3.34
N ASN A 61 -2.12 2.68 2.55
CA ASN A 61 -0.78 2.43 3.07
C ASN A 61 0.31 3.36 2.54
N SER A 62 0.12 3.92 1.35
CA SER A 62 1.20 4.63 0.66
C SER A 62 0.70 5.77 -0.21
N LEU A 63 1.51 6.82 -0.32
CA LEU A 63 1.29 7.93 -1.26
C LEU A 63 1.25 7.45 -2.72
N VAL A 64 1.91 6.32 -3.02
CA VAL A 64 1.91 5.69 -4.33
C VAL A 64 0.51 5.35 -4.79
N GLU A 65 -0.37 4.93 -3.87
CA GLU A 65 -1.75 4.55 -4.21
C GLU A 65 -2.51 5.72 -4.86
N LEU A 66 -2.30 6.95 -4.37
CA LEU A 66 -2.89 8.14 -5.00
C LEU A 66 -2.32 8.42 -6.39
N PHE A 67 -0.99 8.32 -6.54
CA PHE A 67 -0.35 8.43 -7.86
C PHE A 67 -0.91 7.41 -8.85
N LEU A 68 -1.08 6.16 -8.43
CA LEU A 68 -1.59 5.10 -9.28
C LEU A 68 -3.06 5.31 -9.65
N LEU A 69 -3.89 5.82 -8.74
CA LEU A 69 -5.26 6.24 -9.08
C LEU A 69 -5.28 7.33 -10.17
N GLN A 70 -4.44 8.34 -10.03
CA GLN A 70 -4.28 9.36 -11.05
C GLN A 70 -3.76 8.79 -12.37
N LYS A 71 -2.80 7.86 -12.30
CA LYS A 71 -2.27 7.14 -13.47
C LYS A 71 -3.37 6.36 -14.21
N TYR A 72 -4.33 5.76 -13.51
CA TYR A 72 -5.48 5.12 -14.15
C TYR A 72 -6.40 6.13 -14.86
N LEU A 73 -6.73 7.23 -14.22
CA LEU A 73 -7.84 8.09 -14.62
C LEU A 73 -7.43 9.30 -15.47
N ILE A 74 -6.29 9.92 -15.19
CA ILE A 74 -5.85 11.18 -15.80
C ILE A 74 -4.42 11.14 -16.37
N PRO A 75 -4.11 10.16 -17.22
CA PRO A 75 -2.75 10.01 -17.76
C PRO A 75 -2.26 11.22 -18.55
N LYS A 76 -3.14 11.85 -19.34
CA LYS A 76 -2.79 13.01 -20.15
C LYS A 76 -2.52 14.25 -19.31
N THR A 77 -3.29 14.46 -18.26
CA THR A 77 -3.03 15.52 -17.27
C THR A 77 -1.68 15.33 -16.60
N LEU A 78 -1.31 14.11 -16.22
CA LEU A 78 0.01 13.80 -15.66
C LEU A 78 1.13 14.05 -16.67
N GLU A 79 0.92 13.66 -17.93
CA GLU A 79 1.87 13.87 -19.03
C GLU A 79 2.08 15.36 -19.31
N ASN A 80 1.01 16.12 -19.46
CA ASN A 80 1.04 17.55 -19.74
C ASN A 80 1.73 18.37 -18.64
N ARG A 81 1.69 17.86 -17.40
CA ARG A 81 2.39 18.47 -16.25
C ARG A 81 3.81 17.93 -16.05
N GLY A 82 4.27 16.96 -16.85
CA GLY A 82 5.59 16.33 -16.71
C GLY A 82 5.76 15.45 -15.47
N ILE A 83 4.64 14.98 -14.88
CA ILE A 83 4.61 14.18 -13.65
C ILE A 83 4.05 12.76 -13.87
N GLN A 84 4.15 12.24 -15.07
CA GLN A 84 3.70 10.90 -15.42
C GLN A 84 4.50 9.78 -14.75
N ASN A 85 5.72 10.08 -14.28
CA ASN A 85 6.58 9.16 -13.53
C ASN A 85 6.43 9.43 -12.03
N PHE A 86 6.49 8.36 -11.22
CA PHE A 86 6.36 8.49 -9.77
C PHE A 86 7.38 9.45 -9.16
N ASP A 87 8.64 9.40 -9.58
CA ASP A 87 9.69 10.25 -9.01
C ASP A 87 9.43 11.75 -9.27
N SER A 88 8.96 12.11 -10.47
CA SER A 88 8.57 13.49 -10.80
C SER A 88 7.36 13.93 -9.98
N TRP A 89 6.35 13.08 -9.86
CA TRP A 89 5.16 13.32 -9.05
C TRP A 89 5.53 13.47 -7.57
N ALA A 90 6.34 12.56 -7.04
CA ALA A 90 6.76 12.57 -5.64
C ALA A 90 7.61 13.79 -5.29
N SER A 91 8.40 14.33 -6.23
CA SER A 91 9.20 15.54 -6.00
C SER A 91 8.33 16.78 -5.73
N ILE A 92 7.09 16.80 -6.23
CA ILE A 92 6.14 17.91 -6.05
C ILE A 92 5.21 17.68 -4.87
N PHE A 93 4.73 16.44 -4.68
CA PHE A 93 3.62 16.14 -3.78
C PHE A 93 3.99 15.32 -2.54
N ALA A 94 5.23 14.84 -2.44
CA ALA A 94 5.63 13.95 -1.36
C ALA A 94 6.89 14.43 -0.63
N LYS A 95 6.88 14.34 0.69
CA LYS A 95 8.05 14.63 1.53
C LYS A 95 8.54 13.36 2.20
N LYS A 96 9.84 13.09 2.03
CA LYS A 96 10.53 12.00 2.74
C LYS A 96 10.89 12.43 4.15
N THR A 97 10.77 11.49 5.07
CA THR A 97 11.24 11.61 6.45
C THR A 97 11.96 10.34 6.86
N ILE A 98 12.88 10.48 7.81
CA ILE A 98 13.52 9.35 8.48
C ILE A 98 12.73 9.09 9.75
N GLU A 99 12.23 7.85 9.88
CA GLU A 99 11.53 7.39 11.07
C GLU A 99 12.31 6.25 11.71
N PHE A 100 12.29 6.22 13.05
CA PHE A 100 12.85 5.12 13.81
C PHE A 100 11.74 4.12 14.10
N GLU A 101 11.89 2.92 13.58
CA GLU A 101 10.91 1.84 13.73
C GLU A 101 11.56 0.65 14.42
N THR A 102 10.77 -0.05 15.22
CA THR A 102 11.18 -1.32 15.78
C THR A 102 10.99 -2.42 14.75
N ASN A 103 12.06 -3.12 14.39
CA ASN A 103 11.97 -4.28 13.52
C ASN A 103 11.40 -5.51 14.26
N MET A 104 11.19 -6.62 13.55
CA MET A 104 10.62 -7.86 14.11
C MET A 104 11.47 -8.48 15.25
N VAL A 105 12.71 -8.04 15.42
CA VAL A 105 13.63 -8.50 16.46
C VAL A 105 13.88 -7.45 17.55
N ASN A 106 12.98 -6.47 17.66
CA ASN A 106 13.04 -5.37 18.64
C ASN A 106 14.28 -4.45 18.53
N ASN A 107 14.95 -4.42 17.39
CA ASN A 107 15.99 -3.43 17.13
C ASN A 107 15.38 -2.16 16.55
N ILE A 108 15.86 -1.01 17.00
CA ILE A 108 15.48 0.28 16.44
C ILE A 108 16.28 0.48 15.14
N VAL A 109 15.57 0.65 14.03
CA VAL A 109 16.15 0.89 12.70
C VAL A 109 15.62 2.19 12.13
N ALA A 110 16.50 2.98 11.53
CA ALA A 110 16.11 4.18 10.80
C ALA A 110 15.63 3.77 9.40
N ARG A 111 14.45 4.22 9.00
CA ARG A 111 13.89 3.98 7.68
C ARG A 111 13.42 5.27 7.05
N GLU A 112 13.81 5.49 5.80
CA GLU A 112 13.22 6.56 4.99
C GLU A 112 11.82 6.13 4.53
N ARG A 113 10.86 7.05 4.65
CA ARG A 113 9.49 6.89 4.13
C ARG A 113 9.00 8.19 3.50
N PHE A 114 8.16 8.10 2.48
CA PHE A 114 7.29 9.19 2.10
C PHE A 114 6.12 9.25 3.08
N ARG A 115 6.15 10.21 4.00
CA ARG A 115 5.17 10.29 5.11
C ARG A 115 4.11 11.35 4.87
N TYR A 116 4.49 12.46 4.29
CA TYR A 116 3.62 13.61 4.19
C TYR A 116 3.38 14.00 2.75
N PHE A 117 2.14 14.37 2.47
CA PHE A 117 1.83 15.12 1.27
C PHE A 117 2.27 16.57 1.43
N VAL A 118 2.82 17.12 0.38
CA VAL A 118 3.14 18.54 0.24
C VAL A 118 2.38 19.12 -0.96
N ASN A 119 2.36 20.43 -1.09
CA ASN A 119 1.59 21.11 -2.13
C ASN A 119 0.11 20.64 -2.18
N ILE A 120 -0.49 20.55 -0.99
CA ILE A 120 -1.84 20.03 -0.77
C ILE A 120 -2.90 20.73 -1.65
N PRO A 121 -2.92 22.08 -1.80
CA PRO A 121 -3.95 22.74 -2.58
C PRO A 121 -4.01 22.27 -4.03
N GLU A 122 -2.87 22.10 -4.69
CA GLU A 122 -2.80 21.63 -6.06
C GLU A 122 -3.19 20.14 -6.17
N LEU A 123 -2.69 19.30 -5.24
CA LEU A 123 -3.02 17.89 -5.19
C LEU A 123 -4.52 17.66 -4.99
N VAL A 124 -5.13 18.40 -4.06
CA VAL A 124 -6.58 18.35 -3.80
C VAL A 124 -7.37 18.82 -5.03
N SER A 125 -6.95 19.91 -5.68
CA SER A 125 -7.58 20.37 -6.91
C SER A 125 -7.57 19.29 -8.00
N MET A 126 -6.44 18.63 -8.22
CA MET A 126 -6.34 17.51 -9.17
C MET A 126 -7.25 16.34 -8.77
N TYR A 127 -7.32 16.04 -7.49
CA TYR A 127 -8.11 14.91 -6.99
C TYR A 127 -9.62 15.19 -7.05
N CYS A 128 -10.07 16.38 -6.65
CA CYS A 128 -11.48 16.77 -6.69
C CYS A 128 -12.05 16.82 -8.11
N ASN A 129 -11.24 17.02 -9.13
CA ASN A 129 -11.67 16.97 -10.52
C ASN A 129 -12.05 15.56 -11.01
N ILE A 130 -11.59 14.52 -10.32
CA ILE A 130 -11.78 13.11 -10.72
C ILE A 130 -12.46 12.26 -9.65
N ALA A 131 -12.63 12.76 -8.44
CA ALA A 131 -13.14 12.00 -7.32
C ALA A 131 -14.35 12.66 -6.68
N HIS A 132 -15.39 11.86 -6.43
CA HIS A 132 -16.50 12.22 -5.56
C HIS A 132 -16.36 11.49 -4.23
N ILE A 133 -16.26 12.25 -3.13
CA ILE A 133 -16.02 11.71 -1.79
C ILE A 133 -17.30 11.84 -0.95
N MET A 134 -17.84 10.69 -0.55
CA MET A 134 -18.94 10.59 0.39
C MET A 134 -18.45 9.98 1.70
N THR A 135 -18.48 10.74 2.77
CA THR A 135 -18.17 10.24 4.12
C THR A 135 -19.44 9.87 4.86
N GLY A 136 -19.36 8.89 5.78
CA GLY A 136 -20.53 8.48 6.56
C GLY A 136 -21.19 9.61 7.35
N ASN A 137 -20.42 10.63 7.75
CA ASN A 137 -20.97 11.82 8.40
C ASN A 137 -21.82 12.68 7.43
N ARG A 138 -21.42 12.75 6.15
CA ARG A 138 -22.21 13.46 5.12
C ARG A 138 -23.48 12.70 4.73
N MET A 139 -23.48 11.39 4.88
CA MET A 139 -24.63 10.54 4.57
C MET A 139 -25.66 10.45 5.71
N GLY A 140 -25.37 11.05 6.87
CA GLY A 140 -26.27 10.99 8.03
C GLY A 140 -26.55 9.57 8.56
N MET A 141 -25.62 8.62 8.30
CA MET A 141 -25.79 7.25 8.74
C MET A 141 -25.51 7.12 10.25
N ASP A 142 -26.44 6.48 10.94
CA ASP A 142 -26.22 6.08 12.32
C ASP A 142 -25.08 5.04 12.37
N ARG A 143 -24.10 5.33 13.22
CA ARG A 143 -22.97 4.42 13.42
C ARG A 143 -23.10 3.74 14.78
N PRO A 144 -22.82 2.44 14.87
CA PRO A 144 -22.74 1.77 16.15
C PRO A 144 -21.62 2.38 17.00
N VAL A 145 -21.84 2.43 18.30
CA VAL A 145 -20.81 2.86 19.26
C VAL A 145 -19.73 1.79 19.31
N LYS A 146 -18.48 2.21 18.97
CA LYS A 146 -17.32 1.32 19.02
C LYS A 146 -16.89 1.12 20.49
N ASN A 147 -16.90 -0.12 20.94
CA ASN A 147 -16.34 -0.52 22.22
C ASN A 147 -15.11 -1.37 21.97
N GLU A 148 -13.93 -0.87 22.26
CA GLU A 148 -12.66 -1.60 22.09
C GLU A 148 -12.26 -2.26 23.40
N VAL A 149 -12.11 -3.57 23.37
CA VAL A 149 -11.60 -4.36 24.50
C VAL A 149 -10.25 -4.95 24.09
N LEU A 150 -9.19 -4.52 24.77
CA LEU A 150 -7.84 -5.05 24.57
C LEU A 150 -7.67 -6.33 25.39
N LEU A 151 -7.58 -7.47 24.73
CA LEU A 151 -7.27 -8.74 25.37
C LEU A 151 -5.77 -9.05 25.21
N LEU A 152 -5.06 -9.07 26.33
CA LEU A 152 -3.63 -9.40 26.37
C LEU A 152 -3.49 -10.83 26.91
N ASN A 153 -2.89 -11.71 26.09
CA ASN A 153 -2.57 -13.07 26.49
C ASN A 153 -1.06 -13.30 26.49
N GLU A 154 -0.58 -14.07 27.45
CA GLU A 154 0.81 -14.51 27.45
C GLU A 154 1.07 -15.51 26.32
N GLN A 155 2.27 -15.45 25.77
CA GLN A 155 2.70 -16.39 24.74
C GLN A 155 2.80 -17.81 25.32
N SER A 156 2.26 -18.79 24.60
CA SER A 156 2.47 -20.20 24.93
C SER A 156 3.97 -20.56 24.80
N PRO A 157 4.43 -21.64 25.46
CA PRO A 157 5.83 -22.10 25.36
C PRO A 157 6.26 -22.35 23.89
N ILE A 158 5.34 -22.85 23.05
CA ILE A 158 5.59 -23.12 21.62
C ILE A 158 5.77 -21.82 20.86
N GLN A 159 4.88 -20.85 21.05
CA GLN A 159 4.97 -19.52 20.42
C GLN A 159 6.26 -18.81 20.81
N ARG A 160 6.63 -18.86 22.10
CA ARG A 160 7.88 -18.26 22.62
C ARG A 160 9.12 -18.90 22.00
N ARG A 161 9.12 -20.23 21.81
CA ARG A 161 10.22 -20.96 21.16
C ARG A 161 10.30 -20.62 19.67
N PHE A 162 9.16 -20.58 18.98
CA PHE A 162 9.09 -20.19 17.56
C PHE A 162 9.59 -18.76 17.37
N TYR A 163 9.12 -17.82 18.17
CA TYR A 163 9.57 -16.41 18.11
C TYR A 163 11.08 -16.27 18.29
N LYS A 164 11.67 -17.00 19.26
CA LYS A 164 13.12 -17.01 19.47
C LYS A 164 13.89 -17.55 18.25
N LYS A 165 13.38 -18.58 17.58
CA LYS A 165 13.98 -19.11 16.34
C LYS A 165 13.88 -18.10 15.22
N LEU A 166 12.71 -17.49 15.02
CA LEU A 166 12.48 -16.48 14.01
C LEU A 166 13.38 -15.25 14.23
N ALA A 167 13.52 -14.80 15.47
CA ALA A 167 14.39 -13.68 15.81
C ALA A 167 15.86 -13.97 15.49
N LYS A 168 16.34 -15.19 15.78
CA LYS A 168 17.71 -15.63 15.42
C LYS A 168 17.91 -15.63 13.90
N PHE A 169 16.98 -16.19 13.16
CA PHE A 169 17.02 -16.20 11.70
C PHE A 169 17.07 -14.79 11.11
N LEU A 170 16.21 -13.89 11.57
CA LEU A 170 16.17 -12.50 11.07
C LEU A 170 17.45 -11.71 11.40
N ASN A 171 18.13 -12.04 12.50
CA ASN A 171 19.40 -11.42 12.87
C ASN A 171 20.60 -12.01 12.11
N SER A 172 20.60 -13.31 11.82
CA SER A 172 21.73 -13.99 11.15
C SER A 172 21.68 -13.87 9.61
N GLY A 173 20.50 -13.64 9.03
CA GLY A 173 20.28 -13.71 7.60
C GLY A 173 20.43 -15.13 7.01
N ASP A 174 20.57 -16.14 7.87
CA ASP A 174 20.83 -17.52 7.48
C ASP A 174 19.53 -18.26 7.19
N GLN A 175 19.24 -18.51 5.92
CA GLN A 175 18.04 -19.23 5.47
C GLN A 175 17.96 -20.68 5.98
N LEU A 176 19.06 -21.31 6.31
CA LEU A 176 19.11 -22.66 6.88
C LEU A 176 18.50 -22.74 8.28
N MET A 177 18.47 -21.65 9.01
CA MET A 177 17.83 -21.58 10.34
C MET A 177 16.31 -21.66 10.31
N LEU A 178 15.66 -21.38 9.19
CA LEU A 178 14.22 -21.52 8.96
C LEU A 178 13.85 -22.90 8.41
N ASN A 179 14.64 -23.95 8.68
CA ASN A 179 14.27 -25.29 8.23
C ASN A 179 12.99 -25.75 8.94
N LEU A 180 11.85 -25.34 8.39
CA LEU A 180 10.49 -25.73 8.79
C LEU A 180 10.21 -27.21 8.46
N GLY A 181 11.15 -27.90 7.80
CA GLY A 181 11.09 -29.30 7.40
C GLY A 181 11.66 -30.27 8.41
N SER A 182 12.20 -29.85 9.55
CA SER A 182 12.48 -30.80 10.63
C SER A 182 11.17 -31.40 11.14
N PRO A 183 11.07 -32.72 11.29
CA PRO A 183 9.83 -33.34 11.73
C PRO A 183 9.39 -32.73 13.07
N VAL A 184 8.32 -31.94 12.98
CA VAL A 184 7.66 -31.36 14.14
C VAL A 184 7.13 -32.54 14.93
N SER A 185 7.44 -32.63 16.23
CA SER A 185 6.87 -33.67 17.07
C SER A 185 5.33 -33.64 16.93
N ASN A 186 4.69 -34.79 17.16
CA ASN A 186 3.23 -34.88 16.98
C ASN A 186 2.43 -33.80 17.75
N ASN A 187 2.99 -33.20 18.79
CA ASN A 187 2.39 -32.11 19.56
C ASN A 187 2.56 -30.73 18.89
N GLU A 188 3.41 -30.62 17.86
CA GLU A 188 3.65 -29.37 17.12
C GLU A 188 2.88 -29.32 15.80
N LYS A 189 2.31 -30.47 15.34
CA LYS A 189 1.50 -30.55 14.11
C LYS A 189 0.18 -29.80 14.17
N ALA A 190 -0.30 -29.48 15.37
CA ALA A 190 -1.54 -28.71 15.55
C ALA A 190 -1.43 -27.22 15.13
N PHE A 191 -0.22 -26.75 14.73
CA PHE A 191 0.04 -25.34 14.40
C PHE A 191 0.18 -25.08 12.89
N THR A 192 0.04 -26.09 12.05
CA THR A 192 0.17 -25.99 10.57
C THR A 192 -1.12 -26.26 9.82
N GLY A 193 -2.27 -26.15 10.48
CA GLY A 193 -3.60 -26.22 9.88
C GLY A 193 -4.23 -24.83 9.74
#